data_47f12ccee030adcb4eaf50938bb75c29
#
_entry.id   47f12ccee030adcb4eaf50938bb75c29
#
_cell.length_a   1.000
_cell.length_b   1.000
_cell.length_c   1.000
_cell.angle_alpha   90.00
_cell.angle_beta   90.00
_cell.angle_gamma   90.00
#
_symmetry.space_group_name_H-M   'P 1'
#
loop_
_entity.id
_entity.type
_entity.pdbx_description
1 polymer ?
#
loop_
_entity_poly.entity_id
_entity_poly.type
_entity_poly.pdbx_seq_one_letter_code
_entity_poly.pdbx_strand_id
1 'polypeptide(L)'
;MVLATQENTKLIEPYGGKLVDLMVPEENLTEVLAYAGTLPSVRLSERAVCDLELLAVGAFSPLDRFMSEADHQSVLDNMRLANGYIFPLPIPLPVDEEEIEGIELGQEVALRSPENELLAIMTVEEIYEWDLEEVAQKVFGTLDLRHPLVAEMHRWGKYNLSGPMQVLRLPSHYDFKDLRMTPAETRTLLESFGHKNVIAFQTRNPLHRVHEELTKRATQDKDGVLLLHPVVGMTRPGDVDHFTRVRTYRALAQRYYDSDRILLSLLPLAMRMAGPREAVWHAVIRRNYGANHLIVGRDHAGPGKNSKGEPFYGPYDAQELVESMSDELGVEVVPFR
;
A
#
# COMPACT_ATOMS: atom_id res chain seq x y z
N MET A 1 -2.08 -31.42 -36.30
CA MET A 1 -1.95 -29.97 -36.09
C MET A 1 -3.00 -29.63 -35.04
N VAL A 2 -2.62 -29.75 -33.77
CA VAL A 2 -3.50 -29.45 -32.62
C VAL A 2 -3.41 -27.96 -32.42
N LEU A 3 -4.52 -27.26 -32.68
CA LEU A 3 -4.66 -25.87 -32.25
C LEU A 3 -4.59 -25.84 -30.73
N ALA A 4 -3.46 -25.44 -30.19
CA ALA A 4 -3.37 -25.07 -28.80
C ALA A 4 -4.36 -23.90 -28.60
N THR A 5 -5.41 -24.13 -27.85
CA THR A 5 -6.25 -23.08 -27.30
C THR A 5 -5.33 -22.13 -26.54
N GLN A 6 -5.24 -20.88 -27.01
CA GLN A 6 -4.62 -19.82 -26.20
C GLN A 6 -5.44 -19.72 -24.91
N GLU A 7 -4.96 -20.39 -23.87
CA GLU A 7 -5.50 -20.16 -22.54
C GLU A 7 -5.34 -18.69 -22.20
N ASN A 8 -6.41 -18.13 -21.66
CA ASN A 8 -6.52 -16.73 -21.31
C ASN A 8 -5.45 -16.37 -20.27
N THR A 9 -4.30 -15.85 -20.72
CA THR A 9 -3.15 -15.45 -19.88
C THR A 9 -3.30 -14.05 -19.26
N LYS A 10 -4.51 -13.46 -19.37
CA LYS A 10 -4.79 -12.13 -18.86
C LYS A 10 -4.75 -12.11 -17.34
N LEU A 11 -4.02 -11.17 -16.76
CA LEU A 11 -3.99 -10.92 -15.32
C LEU A 11 -5.37 -10.49 -14.82
N ILE A 12 -5.61 -10.68 -13.53
CA ILE A 12 -6.79 -10.13 -12.85
C ILE A 12 -6.87 -8.61 -13.09
N GLU A 13 -8.08 -8.10 -13.36
CA GLU A 13 -8.29 -6.65 -13.50
C GLU A 13 -7.93 -5.93 -12.19
N PRO A 14 -7.43 -4.67 -12.26
CA PRO A 14 -7.23 -3.85 -11.07
C PRO A 14 -8.50 -3.77 -10.21
N TYR A 15 -8.34 -3.55 -8.92
CA TYR A 15 -9.50 -3.40 -8.04
C TYR A 15 -10.24 -2.11 -8.39
N GLY A 16 -11.56 -2.21 -8.63
CA GLY A 16 -12.36 -1.12 -9.20
C GLY A 16 -12.30 -1.01 -10.72
N GLY A 17 -11.67 -1.97 -11.42
CA GLY A 17 -11.67 -2.12 -12.88
C GLY A 17 -10.54 -1.39 -13.62
N LYS A 18 -9.94 -0.38 -13.02
CA LYS A 18 -8.81 0.38 -13.60
C LYS A 18 -7.86 0.88 -12.51
N LEU A 19 -6.60 1.09 -12.88
CA LEU A 19 -5.67 1.82 -12.03
C LEU A 19 -6.01 3.31 -12.05
N VAL A 20 -6.02 3.92 -10.87
CA VAL A 20 -6.01 5.38 -10.72
C VAL A 20 -4.65 5.88 -11.19
N ASP A 21 -4.64 7.01 -11.89
CA ASP A 21 -3.44 7.72 -12.31
C ASP A 21 -3.65 9.21 -12.02
N LEU A 22 -2.86 9.74 -11.11
CA LEU A 22 -2.92 11.15 -10.70
C LEU A 22 -1.74 11.96 -11.25
N MET A 23 -0.88 11.35 -12.06
CA MET A 23 0.31 11.99 -12.58
C MET A 23 -0.05 13.05 -13.63
N VAL A 24 0.54 14.23 -13.48
CA VAL A 24 0.46 15.29 -14.49
C VAL A 24 1.19 14.82 -15.76
N PRO A 25 0.56 14.94 -16.96
CA PRO A 25 1.24 14.64 -18.22
C PRO A 25 2.54 15.42 -18.39
N GLU A 26 3.57 14.79 -18.96
CA GLU A 26 4.91 15.36 -19.09
C GLU A 26 4.91 16.71 -19.84
N GLU A 27 4.05 16.85 -20.85
CA GLU A 27 3.89 18.07 -21.63
C GLU A 27 3.41 19.29 -20.81
N ASN A 28 2.68 19.04 -19.72
CA ASN A 28 2.14 20.10 -18.86
C ASN A 28 3.00 20.36 -17.62
N LEU A 29 3.96 19.49 -17.34
CA LEU A 29 4.67 19.44 -16.05
C LEU A 29 5.39 20.78 -15.74
N THR A 30 6.05 21.38 -16.71
CA THR A 30 6.81 22.63 -16.49
C THR A 30 5.92 23.78 -16.06
N GLU A 31 4.75 23.93 -16.71
CA GLU A 31 3.79 25.00 -16.39
C GLU A 31 3.16 24.77 -15.03
N VAL A 32 2.72 23.53 -14.75
CA VAL A 32 2.06 23.18 -13.49
C VAL A 32 3.04 23.26 -12.31
N LEU A 33 4.32 22.90 -12.49
CA LEU A 33 5.36 23.09 -11.47
C LEU A 33 5.59 24.58 -11.14
N ALA A 34 5.64 25.45 -12.15
CA ALA A 34 5.79 26.88 -11.92
C ALA A 34 4.59 27.46 -11.16
N TYR A 35 3.38 27.04 -11.52
CA TYR A 35 2.15 27.42 -10.82
C TYR A 35 2.15 26.92 -9.38
N ALA A 36 2.42 25.64 -9.15
CA ALA A 36 2.46 25.04 -7.83
C ALA A 36 3.44 25.72 -6.87
N GLY A 37 4.52 26.26 -7.41
CA GLY A 37 5.50 27.05 -6.64
C GLY A 37 4.94 28.34 -6.05
N THR A 38 3.80 28.83 -6.53
CA THR A 38 3.14 30.06 -6.05
C THR A 38 2.06 29.80 -4.99
N LEU A 39 1.67 28.54 -4.80
CA LEU A 39 0.60 28.15 -3.90
C LEU A 39 1.06 28.08 -2.44
N PRO A 40 0.14 28.29 -1.48
CA PRO A 40 0.41 27.96 -0.09
C PRO A 40 0.76 26.48 0.04
N SER A 41 1.66 26.13 0.94
CA SER A 41 2.22 24.80 1.05
C SER A 41 1.71 24.08 2.29
N VAL A 42 1.36 22.81 2.13
CA VAL A 42 1.13 21.86 3.23
C VAL A 42 2.28 20.85 3.23
N ARG A 43 2.88 20.64 4.39
CA ARG A 43 4.00 19.72 4.56
C ARG A 43 3.49 18.32 4.91
N LEU A 44 3.86 17.35 4.10
CA LEU A 44 3.52 15.95 4.33
C LEU A 44 4.44 15.34 5.39
N SER A 45 3.90 14.42 6.19
CA SER A 45 4.73 13.49 6.97
C SER A 45 5.38 12.44 6.06
N GLU A 46 6.43 11.75 6.53
CA GLU A 46 7.02 10.62 5.79
C GLU A 46 5.97 9.57 5.39
N ARG A 47 5.00 9.31 6.26
CA ARG A 47 3.88 8.38 6.00
C ARG A 47 2.99 8.89 4.87
N ALA A 48 2.60 10.15 4.93
CA ALA A 48 1.77 10.76 3.89
C ALA A 48 2.48 10.82 2.54
N VAL A 49 3.81 10.94 2.52
CA VAL A 49 4.61 10.83 1.28
C VAL A 49 4.52 9.42 0.68
N CYS A 50 4.67 8.36 1.49
CA CYS A 50 4.47 6.98 1.03
C CYS A 50 3.03 6.76 0.50
N ASP A 51 2.03 7.30 1.19
CA ASP A 51 0.64 7.18 0.78
C ASP A 51 0.36 7.93 -0.53
N LEU A 52 0.89 9.16 -0.67
CA LEU A 52 0.80 9.94 -1.91
C LEU A 52 1.41 9.19 -3.10
N GLU A 53 2.59 8.60 -2.92
CA GLU A 53 3.26 7.83 -3.97
C GLU A 53 2.37 6.67 -4.46
N LEU A 54 1.75 5.93 -3.55
CA LEU A 54 0.91 4.78 -3.88
C LEU A 54 -0.49 5.19 -4.40
N LEU A 55 -1.04 6.31 -3.93
CA LEU A 55 -2.25 6.92 -4.52
C LEU A 55 -1.99 7.35 -5.96
N ALA A 56 -0.87 8.05 -6.20
CA ALA A 56 -0.52 8.63 -7.50
C ALA A 56 -0.47 7.61 -8.64
N VAL A 57 0.03 6.40 -8.36
CA VAL A 57 0.26 5.34 -9.35
C VAL A 57 -0.83 4.26 -9.35
N GLY A 58 -1.88 4.43 -8.54
CA GLY A 58 -3.02 3.53 -8.50
C GLY A 58 -2.81 2.26 -7.69
N ALA A 59 -1.79 2.19 -6.83
CA ALA A 59 -1.61 1.05 -5.93
C ALA A 59 -2.75 0.92 -4.91
N PHE A 60 -3.42 2.03 -4.58
CA PHE A 60 -4.59 2.09 -3.70
C PHE A 60 -5.93 2.15 -4.45
N SER A 61 -5.93 1.90 -5.78
CA SER A 61 -7.19 1.89 -6.54
C SER A 61 -8.26 1.03 -5.86
N PRO A 62 -9.54 1.49 -5.81
CA PRO A 62 -10.07 2.65 -6.52
C PRO A 62 -9.99 3.98 -5.77
N LEU A 63 -9.29 4.06 -4.63
CA LEU A 63 -9.09 5.33 -3.91
C LEU A 63 -8.20 6.26 -4.74
N ASP A 64 -8.65 7.50 -4.95
CA ASP A 64 -8.02 8.49 -5.82
C ASP A 64 -7.55 9.77 -5.10
N ARG A 65 -7.65 9.77 -3.76
CA ARG A 65 -7.30 10.92 -2.92
C ARG A 65 -7.00 10.49 -1.48
N PHE A 66 -6.44 11.37 -0.67
CA PHE A 66 -6.56 11.23 0.77
C PHE A 66 -8.04 11.26 1.14
N MET A 67 -8.46 10.35 2.02
CA MET A 67 -9.88 10.07 2.23
C MET A 67 -10.70 11.30 2.62
N SER A 68 -11.88 11.41 2.02
CA SER A 68 -12.96 12.27 2.48
C SER A 68 -13.47 11.83 3.86
N GLU A 69 -14.18 12.71 4.56
CA GLU A 69 -14.82 12.35 5.84
C GLU A 69 -15.76 11.16 5.69
N ALA A 70 -16.52 11.13 4.58
CA ALA A 70 -17.45 10.03 4.29
C ALA A 70 -16.74 8.69 4.06
N ASP A 71 -15.64 8.66 3.29
CA ASP A 71 -14.84 7.46 3.10
C ASP A 71 -14.16 7.03 4.40
N HIS A 72 -13.58 7.98 5.12
CA HIS A 72 -12.94 7.73 6.40
C HIS A 72 -13.90 7.05 7.39
N GLN A 73 -15.09 7.62 7.61
CA GLN A 73 -16.07 7.05 8.52
C GLN A 73 -16.56 5.67 8.06
N SER A 74 -16.85 5.51 6.76
CA SER A 74 -17.27 4.22 6.21
C SER A 74 -16.18 3.14 6.37
N VAL A 75 -14.93 3.50 6.18
CA VAL A 75 -13.79 2.59 6.40
C VAL A 75 -13.66 2.18 7.86
N LEU A 76 -13.84 3.11 8.79
CA LEU A 76 -13.82 2.78 10.21
C LEU A 76 -14.91 1.79 10.58
N ASP A 77 -16.15 2.03 10.11
CA ASP A 77 -17.32 1.27 10.50
C ASP A 77 -17.48 -0.05 9.75
N ASN A 78 -17.14 -0.07 8.45
CA ASN A 78 -17.51 -1.15 7.54
C ASN A 78 -16.33 -1.78 6.81
N MET A 79 -15.10 -1.28 6.96
CA MET A 79 -13.90 -1.65 6.15
C MET A 79 -14.14 -1.44 4.65
N ARG A 80 -14.92 -0.41 4.28
CA ARG A 80 -15.29 -0.09 2.90
C ARG A 80 -15.27 1.41 2.65
N LEU A 81 -14.91 1.80 1.44
CA LEU A 81 -15.16 3.16 0.96
C LEU A 81 -16.67 3.45 0.91
N ALA A 82 -17.06 4.70 0.89
CA ALA A 82 -18.46 5.11 0.79
C ALA A 82 -19.17 4.57 -0.45
N ASN A 83 -18.41 4.29 -1.53
CA ASN A 83 -18.92 3.66 -2.75
C ASN A 83 -19.06 2.12 -2.67
N GLY A 84 -18.72 1.51 -1.52
CA GLY A 84 -18.91 0.10 -1.22
C GLY A 84 -17.71 -0.81 -1.48
N TYR A 85 -16.65 -0.37 -2.15
CA TYR A 85 -15.45 -1.18 -2.35
C TYR A 85 -14.76 -1.50 -1.01
N ILE A 86 -14.28 -2.73 -0.84
CA ILE A 86 -13.49 -3.11 0.33
C ILE A 86 -12.23 -2.25 0.40
N PHE A 87 -12.07 -1.55 1.50
CA PHE A 87 -10.89 -0.77 1.81
C PHE A 87 -10.77 -0.66 3.34
N PRO A 88 -9.94 -1.50 3.98
CA PRO A 88 -10.06 -1.76 5.43
C PRO A 88 -9.34 -0.75 6.33
N LEU A 89 -8.48 0.10 5.76
CA LEU A 89 -7.64 1.03 6.51
C LEU A 89 -7.83 2.46 6.03
N PRO A 90 -7.90 3.45 6.94
CA PRO A 90 -7.96 4.86 6.56
C PRO A 90 -6.62 5.33 5.96
N ILE A 91 -6.73 6.18 4.93
CA ILE A 91 -5.63 6.90 4.30
C ILE A 91 -5.90 8.41 4.45
N PRO A 92 -5.69 8.97 5.64
CA PRO A 92 -5.93 10.38 5.92
C PRO A 92 -4.73 11.25 5.54
N LEU A 93 -4.97 12.55 5.45
CA LEU A 93 -3.92 13.57 5.45
C LEU A 93 -4.05 14.44 6.70
N PRO A 94 -3.45 14.00 7.83
CA PRO A 94 -3.48 14.77 9.08
C PRO A 94 -2.69 16.06 8.97
N VAL A 95 -3.28 17.14 9.49
CA VAL A 95 -2.68 18.47 9.56
C VAL A 95 -3.02 19.13 10.90
N ASP A 96 -2.12 20.00 11.37
CA ASP A 96 -2.34 20.80 12.56
C ASP A 96 -3.18 22.05 12.24
N GLU A 97 -3.76 22.66 13.27
CA GLU A 97 -4.56 23.88 13.15
C GLU A 97 -3.77 25.02 12.52
N GLU A 98 -2.48 25.12 12.84
CA GLU A 98 -1.59 26.16 12.28
C GLU A 98 -1.35 25.93 10.77
N GLU A 99 -1.36 24.69 10.29
CA GLU A 99 -1.14 24.36 8.87
C GLU A 99 -2.35 24.68 8.00
N ILE A 100 -3.56 24.71 8.58
CA ILE A 100 -4.80 25.04 7.86
C ILE A 100 -5.21 26.50 8.02
N GLU A 101 -4.49 27.28 8.83
CA GLU A 101 -4.78 28.71 9.01
C GLU A 101 -4.69 29.44 7.65
N GLY A 102 -5.81 30.04 7.24
CA GLY A 102 -5.91 30.77 5.96
C GLY A 102 -6.12 29.86 4.73
N ILE A 103 -6.33 28.57 4.90
CA ILE A 103 -6.75 27.66 3.83
C ILE A 103 -8.29 27.65 3.77
N GLU A 104 -8.84 27.94 2.58
CA GLU A 104 -10.27 27.95 2.33
C GLU A 104 -10.69 26.75 1.46
N LEU A 105 -11.94 26.31 1.59
CA LEU A 105 -12.49 25.28 0.71
C LEU A 105 -12.50 25.78 -0.74
N GLY A 106 -12.11 24.93 -1.66
CA GLY A 106 -11.92 25.23 -3.08
C GLY A 106 -10.56 25.82 -3.42
N GLN A 107 -9.73 26.14 -2.42
CA GLN A 107 -8.37 26.62 -2.63
C GLN A 107 -7.43 25.48 -3.04
N GLU A 108 -6.47 25.78 -3.91
CA GLU A 108 -5.37 24.88 -4.22
C GLU A 108 -4.19 25.11 -3.28
N VAL A 109 -3.59 23.99 -2.84
CA VAL A 109 -2.39 23.98 -2.00
C VAL A 109 -1.33 23.07 -2.62
N ALA A 110 -0.06 23.42 -2.41
CA ALA A 110 1.07 22.60 -2.82
C ALA A 110 1.41 21.60 -1.70
N LEU A 111 1.45 20.32 -2.02
CA LEU A 111 1.90 19.26 -1.11
C LEU A 111 3.40 19.07 -1.25
N ARG A 112 4.14 19.18 -0.13
CA ARG A 112 5.60 19.08 -0.10
C ARG A 112 6.06 17.97 0.84
N SER A 113 7.14 17.30 0.47
CA SER A 113 7.82 16.34 1.34
C SER A 113 8.44 17.04 2.58
N PRO A 114 8.88 16.27 3.60
CA PRO A 114 9.64 16.82 4.72
C PRO A 114 10.91 17.58 4.30
N GLU A 115 11.53 17.16 3.18
CA GLU A 115 12.71 17.78 2.58
C GLU A 115 12.37 18.98 1.68
N ASN A 116 11.09 19.42 1.69
CA ASN A 116 10.57 20.53 0.88
C ASN A 116 10.52 20.25 -0.63
N GLU A 117 10.53 18.99 -1.06
CA GLU A 117 10.30 18.62 -2.45
C GLU A 117 8.82 18.82 -2.81
N LEU A 118 8.56 19.55 -3.90
CA LEU A 118 7.20 19.80 -4.38
C LEU A 118 6.67 18.56 -5.11
N LEU A 119 5.65 17.91 -4.55
CA LEU A 119 5.16 16.63 -5.03
C LEU A 119 3.81 16.72 -5.77
N ALA A 120 2.86 17.50 -5.25
CA ALA A 120 1.51 17.54 -5.81
C ALA A 120 0.82 18.87 -5.55
N ILE A 121 -0.29 19.09 -6.27
CA ILE A 121 -1.30 20.12 -5.96
C ILE A 121 -2.55 19.38 -5.49
N MET A 122 -3.19 19.88 -4.43
CA MET A 122 -4.50 19.44 -3.97
C MET A 122 -5.47 20.60 -4.03
N THR A 123 -6.66 20.40 -4.60
CA THR A 123 -7.79 21.31 -4.42
C THR A 123 -8.50 20.90 -3.14
N VAL A 124 -8.49 21.73 -2.11
CA VAL A 124 -9.07 21.40 -0.80
C VAL A 124 -10.59 21.43 -0.87
N GLU A 125 -11.21 20.26 -0.89
CA GLU A 125 -12.68 20.12 -0.86
C GLU A 125 -13.23 19.95 0.54
N GLU A 126 -12.45 19.33 1.44
CA GLU A 126 -12.86 19.06 2.82
C GLU A 126 -11.72 19.36 3.81
N ILE A 127 -12.10 19.92 4.95
CA ILE A 127 -11.30 20.02 6.17
C ILE A 127 -12.18 19.47 7.29
N TYR A 128 -11.80 18.31 7.87
CA TYR A 128 -12.61 17.67 8.90
C TYR A 128 -11.78 17.23 10.09
N GLU A 129 -12.40 17.28 11.27
CA GLU A 129 -11.80 16.74 12.51
C GLU A 129 -12.00 15.23 12.56
N TRP A 130 -11.11 14.54 13.26
CA TRP A 130 -11.24 13.14 13.56
C TRP A 130 -10.99 12.82 15.04
N ASP A 131 -11.57 11.72 15.49
CA ASP A 131 -11.30 11.18 16.83
C ASP A 131 -10.24 10.07 16.72
N LEU A 132 -9.03 10.38 17.17
CA LEU A 132 -7.90 9.46 17.13
C LEU A 132 -8.08 8.22 18.03
N GLU A 133 -8.83 8.34 19.14
CA GLU A 133 -9.15 7.20 20.00
C GLU A 133 -10.15 6.26 19.31
N GLU A 134 -11.17 6.84 18.65
CA GLU A 134 -12.11 6.07 17.83
C GLU A 134 -11.39 5.33 16.71
N VAL A 135 -10.51 6.00 15.98
CA VAL A 135 -9.69 5.38 14.92
C VAL A 135 -8.84 4.25 15.49
N ALA A 136 -8.12 4.48 16.60
CA ALA A 136 -7.29 3.46 17.21
C ALA A 136 -8.12 2.24 17.65
N GLN A 137 -9.27 2.46 18.26
CA GLN A 137 -10.13 1.39 18.74
C GLN A 137 -10.77 0.60 17.57
N LYS A 138 -11.25 1.28 16.52
CA LYS A 138 -11.91 0.62 15.38
C LYS A 138 -10.92 -0.07 14.44
N VAL A 139 -9.76 0.51 14.22
CA VAL A 139 -8.77 -0.01 13.27
C VAL A 139 -7.85 -1.05 13.90
N PHE A 140 -7.33 -0.76 15.10
CA PHE A 140 -6.33 -1.61 15.76
C PHE A 140 -6.91 -2.43 16.93
N GLY A 141 -8.13 -2.12 17.37
CA GLY A 141 -8.77 -2.78 18.51
C GLY A 141 -8.15 -2.45 19.86
N THR A 142 -7.34 -1.38 19.95
CA THR A 142 -6.56 -1.05 21.16
C THR A 142 -6.17 0.42 21.23
N LEU A 143 -6.02 0.91 22.47
CA LEU A 143 -5.39 2.20 22.79
C LEU A 143 -3.98 2.02 23.37
N ASP A 144 -3.45 0.79 23.37
CA ASP A 144 -2.15 0.49 23.96
C ASP A 144 -1.02 1.13 23.14
N LEU A 145 -0.24 2.00 23.79
CA LEU A 145 0.89 2.71 23.20
C LEU A 145 2.06 1.80 22.79
N ARG A 146 2.04 0.52 23.14
CA ARG A 146 2.97 -0.45 22.55
C ARG A 146 2.66 -0.78 21.10
N HIS A 147 1.44 -0.49 20.65
CA HIS A 147 1.14 -0.54 19.23
C HIS A 147 1.81 0.66 18.53
N PRO A 148 2.74 0.44 17.58
CA PRO A 148 3.57 1.52 17.05
C PRO A 148 2.77 2.64 16.40
N LEU A 149 1.69 2.31 15.67
CA LEU A 149 0.89 3.34 15.04
C LEU A 149 -0.02 4.09 16.02
N VAL A 150 -0.56 3.41 17.04
CA VAL A 150 -1.31 4.09 18.09
C VAL A 150 -0.42 5.12 18.79
N ALA A 151 0.84 4.76 19.11
CA ALA A 151 1.80 5.71 19.68
C ALA A 151 2.15 6.86 18.71
N GLU A 152 2.25 6.59 17.41
CA GLU A 152 2.54 7.61 16.38
C GLU A 152 1.38 8.60 16.24
N MET A 153 0.14 8.10 16.25
CA MET A 153 -1.09 8.91 16.09
C MET A 153 -1.22 10.04 17.13
N HIS A 154 -0.67 9.89 18.31
CA HIS A 154 -0.65 10.98 19.32
C HIS A 154 0.12 12.23 18.89
N ARG A 155 0.87 12.16 17.79
CA ARG A 155 1.62 13.27 17.21
C ARG A 155 0.99 13.82 15.93
N TRP A 156 -0.13 13.24 15.51
CA TRP A 156 -0.80 13.65 14.27
C TRP A 156 -1.71 14.84 14.52
N GLY A 157 -1.84 15.66 13.50
CA GLY A 157 -2.75 16.80 13.54
C GLY A 157 -4.20 16.39 13.76
N LYS A 158 -4.97 17.31 14.28
CA LYS A 158 -6.36 17.13 14.65
C LYS A 158 -7.32 17.16 13.46
N TYR A 159 -6.88 17.75 12.36
CA TYR A 159 -7.68 17.92 11.16
C TYR A 159 -7.14 17.05 10.03
N ASN A 160 -7.99 16.76 9.06
CA ASN A 160 -7.61 16.10 7.82
C ASN A 160 -8.01 16.94 6.63
N LEU A 161 -7.17 16.93 5.60
CA LEU A 161 -7.47 17.53 4.29
C LEU A 161 -7.86 16.44 3.30
N SER A 162 -8.87 16.73 2.48
CA SER A 162 -9.23 15.89 1.34
C SER A 162 -9.61 16.73 0.14
N GLY A 163 -9.35 16.16 -1.03
CA GLY A 163 -9.71 16.73 -2.32
C GLY A 163 -8.92 16.10 -3.47
N PRO A 164 -9.30 16.39 -4.71
CA PRO A 164 -8.61 15.89 -5.88
C PRO A 164 -7.18 16.42 -5.96
N MET A 165 -6.29 15.57 -6.47
CA MET A 165 -4.86 15.86 -6.56
C MET A 165 -4.34 15.76 -7.99
N GLN A 166 -3.33 16.57 -8.29
CA GLN A 166 -2.47 16.47 -9.46
C GLN A 166 -1.04 16.22 -8.96
N VAL A 167 -0.50 15.04 -9.23
CA VAL A 167 0.84 14.66 -8.77
C VAL A 167 1.87 15.06 -9.82
N LEU A 168 2.80 15.92 -9.44
CA LEU A 168 3.81 16.52 -10.31
C LEU A 168 5.01 15.58 -10.49
N ARG A 169 5.39 14.91 -9.41
CA ARG A 169 6.46 13.92 -9.38
C ARG A 169 6.29 12.95 -8.21
N LEU A 170 6.78 11.76 -8.38
CA LEU A 170 6.92 10.81 -7.28
C LEU A 170 8.08 11.23 -6.37
N PRO A 171 8.06 10.83 -5.09
CA PRO A 171 9.18 11.07 -4.18
C PRO A 171 10.50 10.53 -4.74
N SER A 172 11.59 11.26 -4.53
CA SER A 172 12.89 10.88 -5.06
C SER A 172 13.47 9.67 -4.31
N HIS A 173 13.71 8.59 -5.02
CA HIS A 173 14.43 7.43 -4.51
C HIS A 173 15.80 7.30 -5.17
N TYR A 174 16.85 7.07 -4.37
CA TYR A 174 18.24 7.01 -4.84
C TYR A 174 18.78 5.59 -4.90
N ASP A 175 18.06 4.63 -4.31
CA ASP A 175 18.44 3.23 -4.17
C ASP A 175 17.54 2.30 -4.99
N PHE A 176 18.10 1.20 -5.49
CA PHE A 176 17.38 0.10 -6.15
C PHE A 176 16.32 0.54 -7.17
N LYS A 177 16.59 1.56 -7.96
CA LYS A 177 15.64 2.18 -8.90
C LYS A 177 15.07 1.17 -9.90
N ASP A 178 15.87 0.19 -10.28
CA ASP A 178 15.50 -0.91 -11.17
C ASP A 178 14.44 -1.88 -10.60
N LEU A 179 14.21 -1.82 -9.29
CA LEU A 179 13.22 -2.65 -8.58
C LEU A 179 11.99 -1.86 -8.11
N ARG A 180 11.99 -0.53 -8.23
CA ARG A 180 10.89 0.34 -7.81
C ARG A 180 9.91 0.55 -8.97
N MET A 181 9.07 -0.47 -9.19
CA MET A 181 8.11 -0.48 -10.29
C MET A 181 6.72 -0.07 -9.81
N THR A 182 6.05 0.72 -10.62
CA THR A 182 4.64 1.06 -10.44
C THR A 182 3.73 -0.15 -10.68
N PRO A 183 2.45 -0.12 -10.29
CA PRO A 183 1.50 -1.17 -10.63
C PRO A 183 1.42 -1.43 -12.15
N ALA A 184 1.39 -0.39 -12.97
CA ALA A 184 1.32 -0.52 -14.43
C ALA A 184 2.56 -1.22 -15.02
N GLU A 185 3.77 -0.82 -14.60
CA GLU A 185 5.02 -1.46 -15.02
C GLU A 185 5.11 -2.90 -14.54
N THR A 186 4.74 -3.16 -13.27
CA THR A 186 4.72 -4.52 -12.72
C THR A 186 3.77 -5.43 -13.47
N ARG A 187 2.56 -4.96 -13.80
CA ARG A 187 1.58 -5.71 -14.60
C ARG A 187 2.11 -6.04 -15.98
N THR A 188 2.72 -5.06 -16.66
CA THR A 188 3.31 -5.26 -17.99
C THR A 188 4.38 -6.37 -17.97
N LEU A 189 5.24 -6.38 -16.94
CA LEU A 189 6.25 -7.43 -16.80
C LEU A 189 5.63 -8.78 -16.45
N LEU A 190 4.66 -8.84 -15.56
CA LEU A 190 3.97 -10.08 -15.18
C LEU A 190 3.23 -10.71 -16.39
N GLU A 191 2.62 -9.88 -17.24
CA GLU A 191 1.99 -10.34 -18.48
C GLU A 191 3.00 -11.01 -19.43
N SER A 192 4.25 -10.51 -19.46
CA SER A 192 5.30 -11.08 -20.31
C SER A 192 5.73 -12.49 -19.91
N PHE A 193 5.50 -12.90 -18.65
CA PHE A 193 5.74 -14.28 -18.20
C PHE A 193 4.73 -15.29 -18.74
N GLY A 194 3.57 -14.83 -19.25
CA GLY A 194 2.56 -15.69 -19.86
C GLY A 194 1.78 -16.58 -18.89
N HIS A 195 1.81 -16.29 -17.60
CA HIS A 195 1.03 -17.00 -16.58
C HIS A 195 -0.16 -16.17 -16.11
N LYS A 196 -1.30 -16.84 -15.93
CA LYS A 196 -2.52 -16.23 -15.38
C LYS A 196 -2.42 -15.97 -13.89
N ASN A 197 -1.81 -16.92 -13.16
CA ASN A 197 -1.74 -16.86 -11.71
C ASN A 197 -0.46 -16.15 -11.27
N VAL A 198 -0.66 -15.16 -10.40
CA VAL A 198 0.42 -14.41 -9.76
C VAL A 198 0.24 -14.53 -8.26
N ILE A 199 1.23 -15.10 -7.61
CA ILE A 199 1.26 -15.32 -6.17
C ILE A 199 2.10 -14.23 -5.54
N ALA A 200 1.49 -13.32 -4.82
CA ALA A 200 2.20 -12.28 -4.11
C ALA A 200 2.70 -12.77 -2.75
N PHE A 201 3.95 -12.46 -2.47
CA PHE A 201 4.53 -12.65 -1.14
C PHE A 201 5.09 -11.32 -0.61
N GLN A 202 4.48 -10.86 0.49
CA GLN A 202 4.95 -9.70 1.22
C GLN A 202 5.95 -10.10 2.28
N THR A 203 6.98 -9.29 2.44
CA THR A 203 7.91 -9.40 3.56
C THR A 203 8.47 -8.03 3.95
N ARG A 204 8.84 -7.90 5.22
CA ARG A 204 9.63 -6.78 5.77
C ARG A 204 10.88 -7.28 6.51
N ASN A 205 11.14 -8.58 6.43
CA ASN A 205 12.28 -9.24 7.06
C ASN A 205 13.09 -10.02 6.02
N PRO A 206 14.38 -10.30 6.27
CA PRO A 206 15.14 -11.21 5.45
C PRO A 206 14.45 -12.58 5.35
N LEU A 207 14.50 -13.18 4.17
CA LEU A 207 13.88 -14.48 3.94
C LEU A 207 14.73 -15.61 4.52
N HIS A 208 14.05 -16.55 5.17
CA HIS A 208 14.62 -17.81 5.62
C HIS A 208 14.31 -18.90 4.59
N ARG A 209 15.04 -20.02 4.67
CA ARG A 209 14.83 -21.17 3.78
C ARG A 209 13.39 -21.69 3.76
N VAL A 210 12.69 -21.61 4.87
CA VAL A 210 11.26 -21.98 4.92
C VAL A 210 10.38 -21.10 4.02
N HIS A 211 10.70 -19.81 3.89
CA HIS A 211 9.97 -18.91 2.99
C HIS A 211 10.27 -19.23 1.52
N GLU A 212 11.52 -19.60 1.21
CA GLU A 212 11.90 -20.03 -0.13
C GLU A 212 11.10 -21.26 -0.57
N GLU A 213 11.11 -22.31 0.26
CA GLU A 213 10.36 -23.55 -0.01
C GLU A 213 8.86 -23.32 -0.15
N LEU A 214 8.29 -22.50 0.74
CA LEU A 214 6.88 -22.15 0.71
C LEU A 214 6.49 -21.45 -0.58
N THR A 215 7.23 -20.39 -0.95
CA THR A 215 6.90 -19.60 -2.14
C THR A 215 7.09 -20.41 -3.42
N LYS A 216 8.09 -21.27 -3.50
CA LYS A 216 8.27 -22.21 -4.62
C LYS A 216 7.11 -23.19 -4.74
N ARG A 217 6.69 -23.79 -3.61
CA ARG A 217 5.56 -24.71 -3.60
C ARG A 217 4.28 -23.99 -4.02
N ALA A 218 4.00 -22.81 -3.45
CA ALA A 218 2.84 -22.02 -3.82
C ALA A 218 2.76 -21.70 -5.32
N THR A 219 3.89 -21.33 -5.94
CA THR A 219 3.95 -21.07 -7.39
C THR A 219 3.78 -22.33 -8.22
N GLN A 220 4.31 -23.48 -7.79
CA GLN A 220 4.14 -24.77 -8.47
C GLN A 220 2.69 -25.26 -8.37
N ASP A 221 2.10 -25.24 -7.17
CA ASP A 221 0.73 -25.73 -6.92
C ASP A 221 -0.33 -24.91 -7.69
N LYS A 222 -0.07 -23.62 -7.92
CA LYS A 222 -0.95 -22.72 -8.65
C LYS A 222 -0.57 -22.52 -10.12
N ASP A 223 0.49 -23.18 -10.60
CA ASP A 223 1.08 -22.96 -11.94
C ASP A 223 1.20 -21.45 -12.27
N GLY A 224 1.91 -20.73 -11.43
CA GLY A 224 1.98 -19.27 -11.51
C GLY A 224 3.39 -18.70 -11.38
N VAL A 225 3.44 -17.38 -11.27
CA VAL A 225 4.65 -16.57 -11.06
C VAL A 225 4.63 -15.99 -9.65
N LEU A 226 5.78 -15.98 -8.99
CA LEU A 226 5.95 -15.29 -7.71
C LEU A 226 6.17 -13.80 -7.93
N LEU A 227 5.30 -12.96 -7.37
CA LEU A 227 5.60 -11.57 -7.12
C LEU A 227 6.21 -11.46 -5.71
N LEU A 228 7.53 -11.45 -5.62
CA LEU A 228 8.23 -11.14 -4.38
C LEU A 228 8.19 -9.62 -4.19
N HIS A 229 7.38 -9.16 -3.23
CA HIS A 229 7.00 -7.75 -3.10
C HIS A 229 7.27 -7.21 -1.70
N PRO A 230 8.57 -7.05 -1.33
CA PRO A 230 8.96 -6.57 -0.02
C PRO A 230 8.63 -5.09 0.18
N VAL A 231 8.24 -4.74 1.40
CA VAL A 231 8.00 -3.36 1.81
C VAL A 231 9.31 -2.64 2.11
N VAL A 232 9.50 -1.48 1.48
CA VAL A 232 10.68 -0.61 1.66
C VAL A 232 10.34 0.82 2.10
N GLY A 233 9.07 1.11 2.35
CA GLY A 233 8.64 2.33 3.03
C GLY A 233 8.81 2.25 4.54
N MET A 234 7.88 2.81 5.29
CA MET A 234 7.91 2.74 6.75
C MET A 234 7.50 1.35 7.24
N THR A 235 8.34 0.75 8.06
CA THR A 235 8.10 -0.54 8.70
C THR A 235 8.17 -0.39 10.22
N ARG A 236 8.24 -1.51 10.94
CA ARG A 236 8.28 -1.49 12.39
C ARG A 236 9.68 -1.03 12.87
N PRO A 237 9.77 -0.18 13.91
CA PRO A 237 11.03 0.12 14.56
C PRO A 237 11.76 -1.15 15.02
N GLY A 238 13.06 -1.25 14.69
CA GLY A 238 13.90 -2.42 14.99
C GLY A 238 13.93 -3.50 13.89
N ASP A 239 13.17 -3.34 12.81
CA ASP A 239 13.35 -4.19 11.62
C ASP A 239 14.74 -3.95 10.99
N VAL A 240 15.26 -4.98 10.30
CA VAL A 240 16.50 -4.87 9.54
C VAL A 240 16.34 -3.77 8.48
N ASP A 241 17.36 -2.93 8.31
CA ASP A 241 17.34 -1.86 7.31
C ASP A 241 17.04 -2.38 5.90
N HIS A 242 16.38 -1.55 5.10
CA HIS A 242 15.90 -2.00 3.79
C HIS A 242 17.03 -2.25 2.79
N PHE A 243 18.19 -1.58 2.89
CA PHE A 243 19.34 -1.84 2.00
C PHE A 243 19.84 -3.25 2.17
N THR A 244 20.02 -3.69 3.42
CA THR A 244 20.42 -5.06 3.76
C THR A 244 19.38 -6.05 3.28
N ARG A 245 18.09 -5.81 3.56
CA ARG A 245 16.99 -6.68 3.14
C ARG A 245 16.92 -6.84 1.62
N VAL A 246 16.93 -5.75 0.87
CA VAL A 246 16.81 -5.79 -0.59
C VAL A 246 17.98 -6.49 -1.24
N ARG A 247 19.21 -6.31 -0.73
CA ARG A 247 20.39 -7.09 -1.21
C ARG A 247 20.20 -8.59 -1.02
N THR A 248 19.62 -9.00 0.11
CA THR A 248 19.34 -10.43 0.35
C THR A 248 18.25 -10.95 -0.58
N TYR A 249 17.17 -10.19 -0.82
CA TYR A 249 16.11 -10.59 -1.76
C TYR A 249 16.63 -10.72 -3.19
N ARG A 250 17.45 -9.75 -3.66
CA ARG A 250 18.06 -9.80 -4.98
C ARG A 250 18.95 -11.03 -5.14
N ALA A 251 19.84 -11.29 -4.18
CA ALA A 251 20.70 -12.45 -4.20
C ALA A 251 19.92 -13.77 -4.17
N LEU A 252 18.83 -13.82 -3.40
CA LEU A 252 17.96 -14.99 -3.30
C LEU A 252 17.20 -15.21 -4.61
N ALA A 253 16.59 -14.19 -5.19
CA ALA A 253 15.88 -14.27 -6.46
C ALA A 253 16.77 -14.78 -7.59
N GLN A 254 18.03 -14.27 -7.68
CA GLN A 254 18.97 -14.63 -8.72
C GLN A 254 19.57 -16.05 -8.59
N ARG A 255 19.68 -16.57 -7.36
CA ARG A 255 20.40 -17.83 -7.12
C ARG A 255 19.51 -19.03 -6.92
N TYR A 256 18.30 -18.83 -6.44
CA TYR A 256 17.44 -19.91 -5.95
C TYR A 256 16.11 -20.04 -6.65
N TYR A 257 15.74 -19.09 -7.53
CA TYR A 257 14.51 -19.14 -8.30
C TYR A 257 14.78 -19.17 -9.80
N ASP A 258 13.86 -19.76 -10.54
CA ASP A 258 13.84 -19.69 -11.99
C ASP A 258 13.46 -18.27 -12.42
N SER A 259 14.29 -17.65 -13.27
CA SER A 259 14.14 -16.24 -13.67
C SER A 259 12.82 -15.93 -14.40
N ASP A 260 12.17 -16.93 -14.98
CA ASP A 260 10.87 -16.87 -15.66
C ASP A 260 9.68 -17.15 -14.74
N ARG A 261 9.94 -17.37 -13.45
CA ARG A 261 8.93 -17.69 -12.41
C ARG A 261 8.94 -16.74 -11.21
N ILE A 262 9.75 -15.68 -11.25
CA ILE A 262 9.83 -14.70 -10.16
C ILE A 262 9.99 -13.28 -10.70
N LEU A 263 9.23 -12.35 -10.12
CA LEU A 263 9.45 -10.92 -10.25
C LEU A 263 9.70 -10.33 -8.86
N LEU A 264 10.83 -9.67 -8.67
CA LEU A 264 11.12 -8.88 -7.47
C LEU A 264 10.79 -7.41 -7.76
N SER A 265 9.82 -6.87 -7.01
CA SER A 265 9.44 -5.46 -7.05
C SER A 265 9.35 -4.90 -5.64
N LEU A 266 9.75 -3.66 -5.43
CA LEU A 266 9.74 -3.02 -4.12
C LEU A 266 8.45 -2.22 -3.94
N LEU A 267 7.86 -2.30 -2.74
CA LEU A 267 6.66 -1.54 -2.39
C LEU A 267 6.98 -0.46 -1.36
N PRO A 268 6.86 0.85 -1.73
CA PRO A 268 7.11 1.97 -0.82
C PRO A 268 5.93 2.21 0.14
N LEU A 269 5.45 1.15 0.78
CA LEU A 269 4.30 1.16 1.67
C LEU A 269 4.71 1.60 3.08
N ALA A 270 3.95 2.52 3.66
CA ALA A 270 3.99 2.79 5.09
C ALA A 270 3.05 1.82 5.82
N MET A 271 3.61 0.79 6.45
CA MET A 271 2.82 -0.21 7.16
C MET A 271 2.11 0.39 8.39
N ARG A 272 0.91 -0.13 8.68
CA ARG A 272 0.07 0.27 9.82
C ARG A 272 0.17 -0.69 10.99
N MET A 273 0.68 -1.89 10.77
CA MET A 273 0.74 -2.99 11.75
C MET A 273 -0.65 -3.39 12.27
N ALA A 274 -1.66 -3.27 11.42
CA ALA A 274 -3.07 -3.49 11.75
C ALA A 274 -3.53 -4.95 11.60
N GLY A 275 -2.59 -5.89 11.51
CA GLY A 275 -2.88 -7.33 11.46
C GLY A 275 -3.93 -7.72 10.43
N PRO A 276 -5.13 -8.20 10.85
CA PRO A 276 -6.16 -8.67 9.93
C PRO A 276 -6.62 -7.62 8.90
N ARG A 277 -6.89 -6.39 9.33
CA ARG A 277 -7.27 -5.31 8.41
C ARG A 277 -6.16 -5.00 7.42
N GLU A 278 -4.91 -4.98 7.86
CA GLU A 278 -3.78 -4.75 6.96
C GLU A 278 -3.58 -5.88 5.96
N ALA A 279 -3.84 -7.12 6.33
CA ALA A 279 -3.78 -8.26 5.41
C ALA A 279 -4.78 -8.12 4.25
N VAL A 280 -6.01 -7.66 4.53
CA VAL A 280 -7.01 -7.33 3.50
C VAL A 280 -6.53 -6.19 2.62
N TRP A 281 -5.97 -5.14 3.19
CA TRP A 281 -5.39 -4.04 2.43
C TRP A 281 -4.23 -4.49 1.53
N HIS A 282 -3.39 -5.39 2.04
CA HIS A 282 -2.32 -6.01 1.26
C HIS A 282 -2.86 -6.81 0.07
N ALA A 283 -4.02 -7.45 0.19
CA ALA A 283 -4.67 -8.14 -0.93
C ALA A 283 -5.16 -7.14 -2.00
N VAL A 284 -5.81 -6.03 -1.59
CA VAL A 284 -6.22 -4.96 -2.51
C VAL A 284 -5.02 -4.41 -3.29
N ILE A 285 -3.94 -4.06 -2.58
CA ILE A 285 -2.72 -3.53 -3.20
C ILE A 285 -2.16 -4.54 -4.22
N ARG A 286 -1.99 -5.82 -3.83
CA ARG A 286 -1.38 -6.81 -4.72
C ARG A 286 -2.25 -7.13 -5.92
N ARG A 287 -3.58 -7.06 -5.80
CA ARG A 287 -4.47 -7.12 -6.96
C ARG A 287 -4.20 -5.98 -7.93
N ASN A 288 -3.98 -4.78 -7.44
CA ASN A 288 -3.62 -3.64 -8.30
C ASN A 288 -2.28 -3.85 -9.01
N TYR A 289 -1.33 -4.55 -8.38
CA TYR A 289 -0.08 -4.98 -9.01
C TYR A 289 -0.21 -6.22 -9.90
N GLY A 290 -1.40 -6.84 -10.01
CA GLY A 290 -1.66 -7.97 -10.91
C GLY A 290 -1.75 -9.33 -10.25
N ALA A 291 -1.63 -9.43 -8.93
CA ALA A 291 -1.71 -10.69 -8.21
C ALA A 291 -3.17 -11.11 -7.94
N ASN A 292 -3.45 -12.40 -8.13
CA ASN A 292 -4.71 -13.04 -7.79
C ASN A 292 -4.59 -14.05 -6.62
N HIS A 293 -3.39 -14.17 -6.04
CA HIS A 293 -3.12 -14.95 -4.86
C HIS A 293 -2.21 -14.17 -3.90
N LEU A 294 -2.46 -14.28 -2.60
CA LEU A 294 -1.63 -13.68 -1.57
C LEU A 294 -1.25 -14.72 -0.53
N ILE A 295 0.05 -14.86 -0.28
CA ILE A 295 0.55 -15.66 0.84
C ILE A 295 0.36 -14.87 2.13
N VAL A 296 -0.47 -15.39 3.03
CA VAL A 296 -0.74 -14.80 4.33
C VAL A 296 -0.15 -15.70 5.42
N GLY A 297 0.87 -15.19 6.08
CA GLY A 297 1.57 -15.90 7.14
C GLY A 297 0.85 -15.81 8.49
N ARG A 298 1.38 -16.58 9.44
CA ARG A 298 1.00 -16.47 10.84
C ARG A 298 1.36 -15.09 11.38
N ASP A 299 0.47 -14.47 12.17
CA ASP A 299 0.65 -13.11 12.74
C ASP A 299 1.03 -12.06 11.66
N HIS A 300 0.32 -12.14 10.50
CA HIS A 300 0.58 -11.25 9.36
C HIS A 300 0.35 -9.79 9.74
N ALA A 301 1.36 -8.94 9.49
CA ALA A 301 1.37 -7.52 9.84
C ALA A 301 1.07 -7.22 11.32
N GLY A 302 1.34 -8.17 12.21
CA GLY A 302 1.17 -7.99 13.65
C GLY A 302 2.29 -7.14 14.26
N PRO A 303 1.96 -6.23 15.21
CA PRO A 303 2.93 -5.35 15.85
C PRO A 303 3.74 -6.03 16.97
N GLY A 304 3.42 -7.28 17.29
CA GLY A 304 4.06 -8.05 18.36
C GLY A 304 3.20 -8.17 19.61
N LYS A 305 3.74 -7.80 20.79
CA LYS A 305 3.06 -7.96 22.06
C LYS A 305 2.64 -6.62 22.67
N ASN A 306 1.46 -6.62 23.30
CA ASN A 306 0.88 -5.50 24.04
C ASN A 306 1.61 -5.26 25.39
N SER A 307 1.17 -4.27 26.16
CA SER A 307 1.72 -3.92 27.46
C SER A 307 1.60 -5.06 28.51
N LYS A 308 0.68 -6.01 28.31
CA LYS A 308 0.50 -7.18 29.17
C LYS A 308 1.34 -8.38 28.73
N GLY A 309 2.09 -8.27 27.61
CA GLY A 309 2.90 -9.36 27.06
C GLY A 309 2.13 -10.34 26.17
N GLU A 310 0.90 -10.03 25.79
CA GLU A 310 0.04 -10.83 24.93
C GLU A 310 0.13 -10.35 23.46
N PRO A 311 -0.08 -11.22 22.46
CA PRO A 311 -0.20 -10.76 21.07
C PRO A 311 -1.36 -9.77 20.90
N PHE A 312 -1.22 -8.79 20.01
CA PHE A 312 -2.33 -7.88 19.67
C PHE A 312 -3.44 -8.57 18.90
N TYR A 313 -3.10 -9.55 18.06
CA TYR A 313 -4.04 -10.28 17.20
C TYR A 313 -3.81 -11.79 17.34
N GLY A 314 -4.83 -12.58 17.05
CA GLY A 314 -4.72 -14.03 16.95
C GLY A 314 -3.80 -14.46 15.79
N PRO A 315 -3.14 -15.60 15.90
CA PRO A 315 -2.12 -16.02 14.94
C PRO A 315 -2.64 -16.26 13.52
N TYR A 316 -3.93 -16.48 13.34
CA TYR A 316 -4.58 -16.77 12.06
C TYR A 316 -5.71 -15.79 11.69
N ASP A 317 -5.99 -14.78 12.54
CA ASP A 317 -7.06 -13.82 12.30
C ASP A 317 -6.92 -13.11 10.95
N ALA A 318 -5.68 -12.84 10.52
CA ALA A 318 -5.40 -12.23 9.23
C ALA A 318 -5.77 -13.15 8.05
N GLN A 319 -5.45 -14.45 8.15
CA GLN A 319 -5.82 -15.44 7.13
C GLN A 319 -7.34 -15.55 7.02
N GLU A 320 -8.02 -15.70 8.15
CA GLU A 320 -9.48 -15.86 8.24
C GLU A 320 -10.21 -14.65 7.66
N LEU A 321 -9.77 -13.43 7.99
CA LEU A 321 -10.40 -12.22 7.48
C LEU A 321 -10.24 -12.07 5.96
N VAL A 322 -9.03 -12.25 5.42
CA VAL A 322 -8.81 -12.19 3.96
C VAL A 322 -9.59 -13.30 3.24
N GLU A 323 -9.59 -14.52 3.78
CA GLU A 323 -10.32 -15.66 3.22
C GLU A 323 -11.83 -15.39 3.15
N SER A 324 -12.40 -14.75 4.18
CA SER A 324 -13.82 -14.39 4.21
C SER A 324 -14.20 -13.35 3.15
N MET A 325 -13.24 -12.59 2.61
CA MET A 325 -13.43 -11.55 1.60
C MET A 325 -12.87 -11.94 0.22
N SER A 326 -12.29 -13.14 0.08
CA SER A 326 -11.54 -13.56 -1.11
C SER A 326 -12.36 -13.50 -2.40
N ASP A 327 -13.64 -13.89 -2.36
CA ASP A 327 -14.52 -13.90 -3.53
C ASP A 327 -14.73 -12.48 -4.08
N GLU A 328 -14.95 -11.50 -3.22
CA GLU A 328 -15.13 -10.10 -3.63
C GLU A 328 -13.81 -9.44 -4.02
N LEU A 329 -12.75 -9.72 -3.28
CA LEU A 329 -11.41 -9.24 -3.60
C LEU A 329 -10.85 -9.85 -4.89
N GLY A 330 -11.32 -11.04 -5.29
CA GLY A 330 -10.73 -11.81 -6.38
C GLY A 330 -9.29 -12.26 -6.09
N VAL A 331 -8.89 -12.29 -4.82
CA VAL A 331 -7.56 -12.71 -4.37
C VAL A 331 -7.69 -13.89 -3.43
N GLU A 332 -7.15 -15.02 -3.86
CA GLU A 332 -7.15 -16.27 -3.07
C GLU A 332 -6.04 -16.24 -2.02
N VAL A 333 -6.36 -16.66 -0.81
CA VAL A 333 -5.36 -16.83 0.26
C VAL A 333 -4.56 -18.08 0.03
N VAL A 334 -3.24 -17.98 0.08
CA VAL A 334 -2.33 -19.12 0.22
C VAL A 334 -1.87 -19.14 1.67
N PRO A 335 -2.45 -20.01 2.51
CA PRO A 335 -2.16 -20.00 3.94
C PRO A 335 -0.76 -20.57 4.21
N PHE A 336 -0.02 -19.86 5.04
CA PHE A 336 1.23 -20.36 5.61
C PHE A 336 0.97 -20.87 7.03
N ARG A 337 1.01 -22.18 7.19
CA ARG A 337 0.80 -22.87 8.48
C ARG A 337 2.06 -23.55 8.98
#